data_ec7b968308f5c1836a34ea4d27dba763
#
_entry.id   ec7b968308f5c1836a34ea4d27dba763
#
_cell.length_a   1.000
_cell.length_b   1.000
_cell.length_c   1.000
_cell.angle_alpha   90.00
_cell.angle_beta   90.00
_cell.angle_gamma   90.00
#
_symmetry.space_group_name_H-M   'P 1'
#
loop_
_entity.id
_entity.type
_entity.pdbx_description
1 polymer ?
#
loop_
_entity_poly.entity_id
_entity_poly.type
_entity_poly.pdbx_seq_one_letter_code
_entity_poly.pdbx_strand_id
1 'polypeptide(L)'
;MKDLEQCRREIDEIDQQLIKLFEQRMNVSKDVVTYKLAHGLEIFQPEREKAVIEKNAARMMNPELADYARNFMQDVMDVGKSYQATFIPLNLSLIHI
;
A
#
# COMPACT_ATOMS: atom_id res chain seq x y z
N MET A 1 15.13 -15.90 -26.16
CA MET A 1 13.79 -15.70 -25.60
C MET A 1 13.57 -16.67 -24.43
N LYS A 2 13.00 -16.18 -23.33
CA LYS A 2 12.68 -17.02 -22.19
C LYS A 2 11.48 -17.90 -22.50
N ASP A 3 11.53 -19.16 -22.10
CA ASP A 3 10.37 -20.03 -22.23
C ASP A 3 9.38 -19.78 -21.05
N LEU A 4 8.21 -20.37 -21.15
CA LEU A 4 7.13 -20.17 -20.18
C LEU A 4 7.53 -20.64 -18.77
N GLU A 5 8.24 -21.76 -18.65
CA GLU A 5 8.67 -22.26 -17.36
C GLU A 5 9.67 -21.33 -16.69
N GLN A 6 10.58 -20.76 -17.46
CA GLN A 6 11.53 -19.77 -16.94
C GLN A 6 10.81 -18.52 -16.45
N CYS A 7 9.83 -18.04 -17.20
CA CYS A 7 9.01 -16.90 -16.81
C CYS A 7 8.27 -17.19 -15.49
N ARG A 8 7.70 -18.38 -15.36
CA ARG A 8 6.99 -18.77 -14.15
C ARG A 8 7.90 -18.84 -12.93
N ARG A 9 9.13 -19.35 -13.09
CA ARG A 9 10.10 -19.37 -11.99
C ARG A 9 10.48 -17.97 -11.57
N GLU A 10 10.68 -17.07 -12.52
CA GLU A 10 11.02 -15.68 -12.23
C GLU A 10 9.86 -14.98 -11.51
N ILE A 11 8.62 -15.22 -11.94
CA ILE A 11 7.44 -14.67 -11.27
C ILE A 11 7.34 -15.19 -9.84
N ASP A 12 7.56 -16.49 -9.63
CA ASP A 12 7.52 -17.06 -8.28
C ASP A 12 8.55 -16.41 -7.35
N GLU A 13 9.74 -16.16 -7.84
CA GLU A 13 10.79 -15.48 -7.05
C GLU A 13 10.41 -14.03 -6.74
N ILE A 14 9.85 -13.33 -7.72
CA ILE A 14 9.39 -11.95 -7.54
C ILE A 14 8.25 -11.92 -6.53
N ASP A 15 7.31 -12.84 -6.65
CA ASP A 15 6.15 -12.89 -5.74
C ASP A 15 6.56 -13.13 -4.29
N GLN A 16 7.58 -13.96 -4.05
CA GLN A 16 8.11 -14.17 -2.70
C GLN A 16 8.60 -12.85 -2.09
N GLN A 17 9.32 -12.06 -2.87
CA GLN A 17 9.81 -10.75 -2.43
C GLN A 17 8.66 -9.78 -2.24
N LEU A 18 7.73 -9.79 -3.18
CA LEU A 18 6.57 -8.88 -3.15
C LEU A 18 5.72 -9.12 -1.90
N ILE A 19 5.41 -10.37 -1.58
CA ILE A 19 4.63 -10.72 -0.39
C ILE A 19 5.36 -10.34 0.90
N LYS A 20 6.66 -10.54 0.94
CA LYS A 20 7.46 -10.14 2.10
C LYS A 20 7.41 -8.62 2.32
N LEU A 21 7.56 -7.86 1.25
CA LEU A 21 7.49 -6.40 1.31
C LEU A 21 6.08 -5.93 1.65
N PHE A 22 5.07 -6.60 1.12
CA PHE A 22 3.68 -6.30 1.44
C PHE A 22 3.43 -6.46 2.95
N GLU A 23 3.88 -7.57 3.54
CA GLU A 23 3.72 -7.80 4.98
C GLU A 23 4.42 -6.71 5.80
N GLN A 24 5.65 -6.34 5.41
CA GLN A 24 6.38 -5.26 6.07
C GLN A 24 5.61 -3.95 5.99
N ARG A 25 5.06 -3.62 4.81
CA ARG A 25 4.29 -2.40 4.63
C ARG A 25 3.01 -2.41 5.48
N MET A 26 2.34 -3.55 5.55
CA MET A 26 1.13 -3.69 6.38
C MET A 26 1.45 -3.48 7.86
N ASN A 27 2.57 -4.03 8.34
CA ASN A 27 3.00 -3.84 9.72
C ASN A 27 3.29 -2.37 10.02
N VAL A 28 3.93 -1.66 9.10
CA VAL A 28 4.19 -0.23 9.25
C VAL A 28 2.88 0.57 9.19
N SER A 29 1.92 0.16 8.36
CA SER A 29 0.60 0.79 8.31
C SER A 29 -0.14 0.69 9.65
N LYS A 30 0.01 -0.43 10.35
CA LYS A 30 -0.50 -0.59 11.72
C LYS A 30 0.18 0.39 12.67
N ASP A 31 1.49 0.53 12.57
CA ASP A 31 2.25 1.47 13.41
C ASP A 31 1.79 2.90 13.17
N VAL A 32 1.53 3.26 11.91
CA VAL A 32 1.06 4.60 11.54
C VAL A 32 -0.29 4.90 12.19
N VAL A 33 -1.27 4.01 12.09
CA VAL A 33 -2.59 4.25 12.67
C VAL A 33 -2.52 4.28 14.20
N THR A 34 -1.69 3.45 14.81
CA THR A 34 -1.48 3.43 16.24
C THR A 34 -0.91 4.77 16.72
N TYR A 35 0.08 5.30 16.03
CA TYR A 35 0.66 6.60 16.33
C TYR A 35 -0.37 7.73 16.21
N LYS A 36 -1.11 7.74 15.09
CA LYS A 36 -2.13 8.78 14.85
C LYS A 36 -3.22 8.77 15.91
N LEU A 37 -3.68 7.60 16.32
CA LEU A 37 -4.67 7.48 17.38
C LEU A 37 -4.15 8.01 18.72
N ALA A 38 -2.90 7.69 19.03
CA ALA A 38 -2.27 8.14 20.29
C ALA A 38 -2.06 9.65 20.34
N HIS A 39 -1.91 10.30 19.18
CA HIS A 39 -1.60 11.73 19.10
C HIS A 39 -2.76 12.58 18.58
N GLY A 40 -3.94 11.99 18.41
CA GLY A 40 -5.14 12.73 17.97
C GLY A 40 -5.03 13.28 16.55
N LEU A 41 -4.28 12.61 15.68
CA LEU A 41 -4.11 13.05 14.29
C LEU A 41 -5.18 12.47 13.38
N GLU A 42 -5.41 13.13 12.24
CA GLU A 42 -6.29 12.59 11.21
C GLU A 42 -5.75 11.27 10.69
N ILE A 43 -6.60 10.24 10.66
CA ILE A 43 -6.19 8.89 10.27
C ILE A 43 -6.02 8.79 8.76
N PHE A 44 -6.99 9.28 7.99
CA PHE A 44 -6.95 9.25 6.53
C PHE A 44 -6.63 10.64 5.99
N GLN A 45 -5.56 10.71 5.18
CA GLN A 45 -5.04 11.97 4.65
C GLN A 45 -4.97 11.86 3.12
N PRO A 46 -6.04 12.26 2.40
CA PRO A 46 -6.10 12.12 0.93
C PRO A 46 -4.94 12.79 0.18
N GLU A 47 -4.47 13.93 0.67
CA GLU A 47 -3.34 14.63 0.04
C GLU A 47 -2.06 13.82 0.13
N ARG A 48 -1.83 13.16 1.26
CA ARG A 48 -0.69 12.26 1.42
C ARG A 48 -0.79 11.07 0.48
N GLU A 49 -2.01 10.50 0.32
CA GLU A 49 -2.22 9.37 -0.57
C GLU A 49 -1.89 9.74 -2.02
N LYS A 50 -2.35 10.89 -2.49
CA LYS A 50 -2.02 11.39 -3.83
C LYS A 50 -0.52 11.55 -4.01
N ALA A 51 0.15 12.14 -3.02
CA ALA A 51 1.59 12.36 -3.07
C ALA A 51 2.35 11.02 -3.17
N VAL A 52 1.93 10.01 -2.44
CA VAL A 52 2.55 8.67 -2.47
C VAL A 52 2.36 8.03 -3.84
N ILE A 53 1.15 8.11 -4.41
CA ILE A 53 0.85 7.55 -5.72
C ILE A 53 1.75 8.19 -6.79
N GLU A 54 1.79 9.52 -6.84
CA GLU A 54 2.57 10.21 -7.86
C GLU A 54 4.07 10.02 -7.68
N LYS A 55 4.55 10.01 -6.46
CA LYS A 55 5.94 9.73 -6.15
C LYS A 55 6.37 8.36 -6.67
N ASN A 56 5.54 7.35 -6.48
CA ASN A 56 5.85 5.99 -6.93
C ASN A 56 5.71 5.84 -8.45
N ALA A 57 4.71 6.47 -9.05
CA ALA A 57 4.58 6.48 -10.51
C ALA A 57 5.82 7.10 -11.17
N ALA A 58 6.37 8.17 -10.57
CA ALA A 58 7.57 8.84 -11.08
C ALA A 58 8.83 7.97 -10.97
N ARG A 59 8.82 6.93 -10.13
CA ARG A 59 9.95 6.00 -10.00
C ARG A 59 10.01 4.97 -11.12
N MET A 60 8.96 4.84 -11.92
CA MET A 60 8.94 3.84 -12.99
C MET A 60 9.95 4.20 -14.08
N MET A 61 10.84 3.26 -14.36
CA MET A 61 11.83 3.44 -15.43
C MET A 61 11.20 3.25 -16.81
N ASN A 62 10.16 2.40 -16.89
CA ASN A 62 9.37 2.22 -18.10
C ASN A 62 8.10 3.07 -17.99
N PRO A 63 8.00 4.19 -18.77
CA PRO A 63 6.85 5.08 -18.65
C PRO A 63 5.52 4.43 -19.03
N GLU A 64 5.54 3.35 -19.81
CA GLU A 64 4.32 2.59 -20.13
C GLU A 64 3.66 2.00 -18.88
N LEU A 65 4.42 1.80 -17.81
CA LEU A 65 3.92 1.20 -16.57
C LEU A 65 3.45 2.24 -15.54
N ALA A 66 3.58 3.53 -15.83
CA ALA A 66 3.28 4.58 -14.85
C ALA A 66 1.82 4.52 -14.37
N ASP A 67 0.86 4.38 -15.29
CA ASP A 67 -0.55 4.29 -14.92
C ASP A 67 -0.87 2.99 -14.17
N TYR A 68 -0.25 1.90 -14.57
CA TYR A 68 -0.38 0.63 -13.84
C TYR A 68 0.18 0.76 -12.42
N ALA A 69 1.30 1.47 -12.26
CA ALA A 69 1.88 1.74 -10.95
C ALA A 69 0.95 2.58 -10.07
N ARG A 70 0.25 3.57 -10.65
CA ARG A 70 -0.73 4.36 -9.93
C ARG A 70 -1.87 3.48 -9.41
N ASN A 71 -2.39 2.62 -10.26
CA ASN A 71 -3.47 1.70 -9.88
C ASN A 71 -2.99 0.72 -8.81
N PHE A 72 -1.79 0.18 -8.96
CA PHE A 72 -1.21 -0.73 -7.98
C PHE A 72 -1.05 -0.06 -6.62
N MET A 73 -0.53 1.16 -6.58
CA MET A 73 -0.35 1.89 -5.33
C MET A 73 -1.68 2.24 -4.68
N GLN A 74 -2.70 2.58 -5.47
CA GLN A 74 -4.04 2.81 -4.93
C GLN A 74 -4.56 1.54 -4.26
N ASP A 75 -4.42 0.39 -4.91
CA ASP A 75 -4.90 -0.89 -4.36
C ASP A 75 -4.14 -1.26 -3.08
N VAL A 76 -2.83 -1.08 -3.07
CA VAL A 76 -1.99 -1.33 -1.89
C VAL A 76 -2.45 -0.45 -0.72
N MET A 77 -2.73 0.82 -1.00
CA MET A 77 -3.18 1.77 0.03
C MET A 77 -4.58 1.43 0.51
N ASP A 78 -5.47 1.01 -0.39
CA ASP A 78 -6.83 0.60 -0.01
C ASP A 78 -6.80 -0.63 0.91
N VAL A 79 -5.97 -1.60 0.59
CA VAL A 79 -5.78 -2.78 1.44
C VAL A 79 -5.19 -2.38 2.79
N GLY A 80 -4.22 -1.47 2.79
CA GLY A 80 -3.63 -0.93 4.01
C GLY A 80 -4.66 -0.24 4.90
N LYS A 81 -5.54 0.58 4.30
CA LYS A 81 -6.62 1.26 5.03
C LYS A 81 -7.61 0.26 5.61
N SER A 82 -7.93 -0.79 4.89
CA SER A 82 -8.81 -1.85 5.40
C SER A 82 -8.23 -2.50 6.65
N TYR A 83 -6.92 -2.75 6.65
CA TYR A 83 -6.24 -3.30 7.81
C TYR A 83 -6.20 -2.30 8.98
N GLN A 84 -5.85 -1.04 8.68
CA GLN A 84 -5.82 0.03 9.68
C GLN A 84 -7.19 0.20 10.35
N ALA A 85 -8.27 0.07 9.61
CA ALA A 85 -9.62 0.22 10.13
C ALA A 85 -9.91 -0.77 11.26
N THR A 86 -9.28 -1.95 11.25
CA THR A 86 -9.48 -2.95 12.30
C THR A 86 -8.92 -2.52 13.65
N PHE A 87 -8.04 -1.52 13.69
CA PHE A 87 -7.43 -1.00 14.91
C PHE A 87 -8.10 0.28 15.42
N ILE A 88 -9.07 0.83 14.68
CA ILE A 88 -9.79 2.04 15.07
C ILE A 88 -10.94 1.65 15.99
N PRO A 89 -11.04 2.22 17.22
CA PRO A 89 -12.15 1.94 18.10
C PRO A 89 -13.49 2.27 17.44
N LEU A 90 -14.50 1.43 17.64
CA LEU A 90 -15.81 1.58 17.00
C LEU A 90 -16.47 2.92 17.27
N ASN A 91 -16.40 3.39 18.53
CA ASN A 91 -16.95 4.68 18.91
C ASN A 91 -16.26 5.85 18.21
N LEU A 92 -14.96 5.73 17.96
CA LEU A 92 -14.20 6.75 17.25
C LEU A 92 -14.56 6.79 15.77
N SER A 93 -14.73 5.63 15.14
CA SER A 93 -15.12 5.56 13.73
C SER A 93 -16.55 6.10 13.51
N LEU A 94 -17.43 5.99 14.49
CA LEU A 94 -18.78 6.58 14.42
C LEU A 94 -18.76 8.10 14.48
N ILE A 95 -17.79 8.68 15.17
CA ILE A 95 -17.64 10.13 15.27
C ILE A 95 -17.19 10.74 13.95
N HIS A 96 -16.44 9.99 13.15
CA HIS A 96 -15.84 10.48 11.91
C HIS A 96 -16.64 10.15 10.65
N ILE A 97 -17.79 9.52 10.80
CA ILE A 97 -18.75 9.32 9.74
C ILE A 97 -19.69 10.55 9.62
#